data_7c87b7025f9337d413bc8161bea5513e
#
_entry.id   7c87b7025f9337d413bc8161bea5513e
#
_cell.length_a   1.000
_cell.length_b   1.000
_cell.length_c   1.000
_cell.angle_alpha   90.00
_cell.angle_beta   90.00
_cell.angle_gamma   90.00
#
_symmetry.space_group_name_H-M   'P 1'
#
loop_
_entity.id
_entity.type
_entity.pdbx_description
1 polymer ?
#
loop_
_entity_poly.entity_id
_entity_poly.type
_entity_poly.pdbx_seq_one_letter_code
_entity_poly.pdbx_strand_id
1 'polypeptide(L)'
;MKKIIIFALMFACTACGIQENKPVPYVQEMEHLHIDGNHRPVNYDNQIGLWFPYMHFEEYMYNKNDSTFREAVREKFESAKNQGINTVYLHVHPCGDAYYISDIFPTGVYLNNDYDPLQIMIEEAHNMNLSVHAWLNPLRCQTVEQMQNLSSDFIIKQWADNPECHFVEIVNGRYYLNPAYDEVINLISDCAEEIIENYDVDGIHIDDYFYPTTEESFDYTAFSASDSDNLSEWRMANCTKLVKSLYDTVKKHGLVFGISPQGNISSNYSTQYADVNLWGSEDGYCDYIVPQIYFGFKNETCPFVPTLEEWEEIVSGSDVKLIIGLGAYKLGQADIWAGISGENEWLENPDIINQQIEIVENSSADGYALYY
;
A
#
# COMPACT_ATOMS: atom_id res chain seq x y z
N MET A 1 -3.44 -22.74 -32.95
CA MET A 1 -2.94 -21.42 -32.50
C MET A 1 -3.97 -20.87 -31.54
N LYS A 2 -3.82 -21.08 -30.25
CA LYS A 2 -4.69 -20.51 -29.21
C LYS A 2 -4.13 -19.15 -28.85
N LYS A 3 -4.92 -18.10 -29.06
CA LYS A 3 -4.56 -16.75 -28.59
C LYS A 3 -4.71 -16.73 -27.07
N ILE A 4 -3.61 -16.56 -26.37
CA ILE A 4 -3.62 -16.25 -24.95
C ILE A 4 -3.94 -14.77 -24.84
N ILE A 5 -5.13 -14.46 -24.36
CA ILE A 5 -5.54 -13.10 -24.03
C ILE A 5 -5.09 -12.87 -22.58
N ILE A 6 -4.03 -12.09 -22.40
CA ILE A 6 -3.62 -11.60 -21.09
C ILE A 6 -4.56 -10.46 -20.72
N PHE A 7 -5.46 -10.71 -19.77
CA PHE A 7 -6.27 -9.66 -19.15
C PHE A 7 -5.54 -9.11 -17.94
N ALA A 8 -5.16 -7.85 -18.02
CA ALA A 8 -4.78 -7.09 -16.85
C ALA A 8 -6.00 -7.00 -15.90
N LEU A 9 -5.79 -7.31 -14.62
CA LEU A 9 -6.81 -7.18 -13.59
C LEU A 9 -7.19 -5.70 -13.42
N MET A 10 -8.28 -5.29 -14.04
CA MET A 10 -8.97 -4.07 -13.65
C MET A 10 -9.95 -4.40 -12.53
N PHE A 11 -9.72 -3.91 -11.33
CA PHE A 11 -10.80 -3.72 -10.39
C PHE A 11 -11.73 -2.65 -10.97
N ALA A 12 -12.84 -3.08 -11.55
CA ALA A 12 -13.93 -2.20 -11.89
C ALA A 12 -14.64 -1.82 -10.58
N CYS A 13 -14.27 -0.69 -9.98
CA CYS A 13 -15.19 0.00 -9.09
C CYS A 13 -16.42 0.36 -9.91
N THR A 14 -17.56 -0.28 -9.63
CA THR A 14 -18.85 0.12 -10.14
C THR A 14 -19.13 1.54 -9.69
N ALA A 15 -19.24 2.44 -10.65
CA ALA A 15 -19.51 3.85 -10.42
C ALA A 15 -20.80 4.04 -9.63
N CYS A 16 -20.69 4.51 -8.41
CA CYS A 16 -21.76 5.26 -7.75
C CYS A 16 -21.83 6.63 -8.40
N GLY A 17 -23.05 7.12 -8.65
CA GLY A 17 -23.33 8.32 -9.42
C GLY A 17 -22.56 9.55 -8.92
N ILE A 18 -21.87 10.18 -9.85
CA ILE A 18 -21.06 11.37 -9.63
C ILE A 18 -21.99 12.56 -9.40
N GLN A 19 -22.04 13.07 -8.17
CA GLN A 19 -22.45 14.45 -7.92
C GLN A 19 -21.28 15.36 -8.32
N GLU A 20 -21.59 16.49 -8.96
CA GLU A 20 -20.62 17.51 -9.36
C GLU A 20 -19.70 17.86 -8.17
N ASN A 21 -18.43 17.47 -8.27
CA ASN A 21 -17.40 17.84 -7.32
C ASN A 21 -17.15 19.35 -7.43
N LYS A 22 -17.63 20.12 -6.45
CA LYS A 22 -17.08 21.44 -6.19
C LYS A 22 -15.61 21.24 -5.75
N PRO A 23 -14.67 22.10 -6.19
CA PRO A 23 -13.31 22.04 -5.70
C PRO A 23 -13.33 22.06 -4.17
N VAL A 24 -12.69 21.05 -3.54
CA VAL A 24 -12.52 21.03 -2.09
C VAL A 24 -11.68 22.25 -1.75
N PRO A 25 -12.14 23.12 -0.82
CA PRO A 25 -11.32 24.26 -0.42
C PRO A 25 -10.01 23.74 0.19
N TYR A 26 -8.89 24.27 -0.30
CA TYR A 26 -7.58 24.11 0.32
C TYR A 26 -7.71 24.48 1.81
N VAL A 27 -7.39 23.54 2.70
CA VAL A 27 -7.38 23.80 4.14
C VAL A 27 -6.14 24.65 4.43
N GLN A 28 -6.34 25.92 4.59
CA GLN A 28 -5.27 26.89 4.86
C GLN A 28 -4.85 26.78 6.33
N GLU A 29 -3.56 26.55 6.57
CA GLU A 29 -2.86 26.72 7.86
C GLU A 29 -3.50 26.00 9.07
N MET A 30 -3.54 24.68 9.06
CA MET A 30 -3.52 23.95 10.32
C MET A 30 -2.04 23.79 10.73
N GLU A 31 -1.69 24.33 11.91
CA GLU A 31 -0.38 24.07 12.51
C GLU A 31 -0.25 22.58 12.77
N HIS A 32 0.86 21.96 12.33
CA HIS A 32 1.19 20.57 12.66
C HIS A 32 1.12 20.42 14.18
N LEU A 33 0.29 19.49 14.63
CA LEU A 33 0.17 19.18 16.05
C LEU A 33 1.48 18.49 16.48
N HIS A 34 2.06 18.95 17.58
CA HIS A 34 3.37 18.57 18.07
C HIS A 34 3.55 17.04 18.09
N ILE A 35 4.63 16.60 17.44
CA ILE A 35 5.27 15.30 17.77
C ILE A 35 5.60 15.34 19.26
N ASP A 36 5.18 14.34 20.02
CA ASP A 36 5.76 14.10 21.34
C ASP A 36 7.20 13.61 21.13
N GLY A 37 8.18 14.50 21.25
CA GLY A 37 9.61 14.16 21.10
C GLY A 37 10.12 13.07 22.06
N ASN A 38 9.23 12.46 22.84
CA ASN A 38 9.45 11.28 23.66
C ASN A 38 8.78 10.02 23.09
N HIS A 39 8.09 10.09 21.94
CA HIS A 39 7.49 8.91 21.34
C HIS A 39 8.55 7.81 21.15
N ARG A 40 8.19 6.60 21.53
CA ARG A 40 8.98 5.39 21.28
C ARG A 40 8.14 4.46 20.44
N PRO A 41 8.60 4.14 19.22
CA PRO A 41 7.86 3.25 18.33
C PRO A 41 7.49 1.94 19.00
N VAL A 42 6.25 1.52 18.84
CA VAL A 42 5.72 0.26 19.35
C VAL A 42 5.67 -0.73 18.20
N ASN A 43 6.52 -1.75 18.24
CA ASN A 43 6.53 -2.81 17.24
C ASN A 43 6.55 -4.18 17.93
N TYR A 44 6.00 -5.19 17.27
CA TYR A 44 5.80 -6.52 17.81
C TYR A 44 6.61 -7.55 17.05
N ASP A 45 7.21 -8.51 17.78
CA ASP A 45 7.92 -9.63 17.14
C ASP A 45 6.96 -10.57 16.42
N ASN A 46 5.82 -10.90 17.03
CA ASN A 46 4.71 -11.56 16.37
C ASN A 46 3.70 -10.49 15.92
N GLN A 47 3.75 -10.13 14.65
CA GLN A 47 2.92 -9.04 14.10
C GLN A 47 1.59 -9.58 13.61
N ILE A 48 0.50 -9.16 14.25
CA ILE A 48 -0.87 -9.47 13.84
C ILE A 48 -1.49 -8.18 13.30
N GLY A 49 -1.50 -8.06 11.97
CA GLY A 49 -1.81 -6.84 11.25
C GLY A 49 -3.26 -6.74 10.79
N LEU A 50 -3.71 -5.50 10.63
CA LEU A 50 -4.98 -5.17 9.98
C LEU A 50 -4.74 -4.03 8.98
N TRP A 51 -5.08 -4.22 7.71
CA TRP A 51 -5.15 -3.11 6.77
C TRP A 51 -6.43 -2.29 6.96
N PHE A 52 -6.28 -0.97 7.04
CA PHE A 52 -7.38 -0.03 7.07
C PHE A 52 -7.34 0.83 5.79
N PRO A 53 -7.96 0.34 4.69
CA PRO A 53 -7.83 0.93 3.36
C PRO A 53 -8.67 2.20 3.20
N TYR A 54 -8.19 3.13 2.36
CA TYR A 54 -8.86 4.41 2.06
C TYR A 54 -10.29 4.24 1.50
N MET A 55 -10.63 3.09 0.90
CA MET A 55 -11.98 2.82 0.41
C MET A 55 -13.04 2.84 1.53
N HIS A 56 -12.64 2.62 2.78
CA HIS A 56 -13.53 2.74 3.93
C HIS A 56 -13.70 4.19 4.41
N PHE A 57 -12.83 5.12 3.96
CA PHE A 57 -12.82 6.49 4.47
C PHE A 57 -14.06 7.31 4.09
N GLU A 58 -14.79 6.95 3.02
CA GLU A 58 -16.09 7.56 2.73
C GLU A 58 -17.06 7.37 3.92
N GLU A 59 -17.13 6.17 4.48
CA GLU A 59 -17.97 5.88 5.63
C GLU A 59 -17.47 6.54 6.91
N TYR A 60 -16.16 6.53 7.13
CA TYR A 60 -15.55 6.98 8.38
C TYR A 60 -15.31 8.49 8.43
N MET A 61 -14.94 9.15 7.32
CA MET A 61 -14.51 10.56 7.29
C MET A 61 -15.53 11.51 6.66
N TYR A 62 -16.20 11.08 5.56
CA TYR A 62 -17.00 12.00 4.76
C TYR A 62 -18.17 12.58 5.58
N ASN A 63 -18.27 13.93 5.65
CA ASN A 63 -19.22 14.68 6.47
C ASN A 63 -19.19 14.36 7.97
N LYS A 64 -18.10 13.82 8.50
CA LYS A 64 -17.88 13.63 9.94
C LYS A 64 -17.09 14.82 10.50
N ASN A 65 -17.36 15.16 11.76
CA ASN A 65 -16.49 16.05 12.51
C ASN A 65 -15.47 15.23 13.33
N ASP A 66 -14.51 15.91 13.95
CA ASP A 66 -13.46 15.30 14.78
C ASP A 66 -14.03 14.25 15.76
N SER A 67 -15.02 14.61 16.56
CA SER A 67 -15.56 13.73 17.61
C SER A 67 -16.25 12.48 17.05
N THR A 68 -16.99 12.61 15.95
CA THR A 68 -17.69 11.48 15.31
C THR A 68 -16.73 10.59 14.53
N PHE A 69 -15.69 11.15 13.96
CA PHE A 69 -14.61 10.37 13.34
C PHE A 69 -13.83 9.60 14.40
N ARG A 70 -13.42 10.27 15.48
CA ARG A 70 -12.70 9.67 16.61
C ARG A 70 -13.47 8.49 17.22
N GLU A 71 -14.80 8.64 17.44
CA GLU A 71 -15.64 7.55 17.95
C GLU A 71 -15.65 6.35 17.01
N ALA A 72 -15.86 6.57 15.71
CA ALA A 72 -15.87 5.51 14.71
C ALA A 72 -14.52 4.77 14.60
N VAL A 73 -13.40 5.50 14.63
CA VAL A 73 -12.05 4.91 14.64
C VAL A 73 -11.82 4.10 15.90
N ARG A 74 -12.22 4.63 17.06
CA ARG A 74 -12.11 3.92 18.35
C ARG A 74 -12.86 2.60 18.32
N GLU A 75 -14.10 2.57 17.90
CA GLU A 75 -14.89 1.34 17.78
C GLU A 75 -14.24 0.32 16.85
N LYS A 76 -13.69 0.78 15.72
CA LYS A 76 -12.97 -0.08 14.78
C LYS A 76 -11.72 -0.71 15.39
N PHE A 77 -10.91 0.09 16.09
CA PHE A 77 -9.68 -0.37 16.72
C PHE A 77 -9.94 -1.24 17.97
N GLU A 78 -10.97 -0.96 18.75
CA GLU A 78 -11.42 -1.86 19.82
C GLU A 78 -11.83 -3.22 19.26
N SER A 79 -12.58 -3.24 18.17
CA SER A 79 -12.95 -4.48 17.50
C SER A 79 -11.73 -5.25 16.99
N ALA A 80 -10.76 -4.56 16.38
CA ALA A 80 -9.51 -5.15 15.94
C ALA A 80 -8.71 -5.72 17.12
N LYS A 81 -8.53 -4.95 18.18
CA LYS A 81 -7.85 -5.39 19.40
C LYS A 81 -8.47 -6.64 20.02
N ASN A 82 -9.80 -6.72 20.07
CA ASN A 82 -10.53 -7.87 20.57
C ASN A 82 -10.33 -9.13 19.70
N GLN A 83 -9.91 -8.99 18.45
CA GLN A 83 -9.53 -10.07 17.53
C GLN A 83 -8.03 -10.42 17.63
N GLY A 84 -7.29 -9.81 18.55
CA GLY A 84 -5.85 -10.04 18.73
C GLY A 84 -4.94 -9.20 17.85
N ILE A 85 -5.48 -8.30 17.02
CA ILE A 85 -4.68 -7.38 16.20
C ILE A 85 -3.79 -6.51 17.11
N ASN A 86 -2.54 -6.33 16.72
CA ASN A 86 -1.56 -5.50 17.42
C ASN A 86 -0.94 -4.42 16.53
N THR A 87 -1.13 -4.48 15.22
CA THR A 87 -0.59 -3.55 14.23
C THR A 87 -1.67 -3.13 13.25
N VAL A 88 -1.76 -1.84 12.92
CA VAL A 88 -2.66 -1.31 11.89
C VAL A 88 -1.87 -0.64 10.77
N TYR A 89 -2.17 -1.00 9.52
CA TYR A 89 -1.64 -0.34 8.33
C TYR A 89 -2.67 0.67 7.84
N LEU A 90 -2.43 1.96 8.09
CA LEU A 90 -3.35 3.05 7.76
C LEU A 90 -3.05 3.61 6.37
N HIS A 91 -3.98 3.49 5.44
CA HIS A 91 -3.80 3.94 4.05
C HIS A 91 -3.86 5.46 3.92
N VAL A 92 -2.78 6.14 4.24
CA VAL A 92 -2.73 7.60 4.34
C VAL A 92 -2.36 8.30 3.04
N HIS A 93 -1.75 7.58 2.08
CA HIS A 93 -1.36 8.11 0.76
C HIS A 93 -1.76 7.14 -0.37
N PRO A 94 -3.05 7.09 -0.78
CA PRO A 94 -3.52 6.07 -1.73
C PRO A 94 -3.39 6.43 -3.21
N CYS A 95 -3.51 7.70 -3.59
CA CYS A 95 -3.65 8.13 -4.98
C CYS A 95 -2.94 9.44 -5.29
N GLY A 96 -1.73 9.67 -4.77
CA GLY A 96 -1.05 10.97 -4.86
C GLY A 96 -1.83 12.06 -4.13
N ASP A 97 -2.46 11.68 -3.03
CA ASP A 97 -3.25 12.51 -2.13
C ASP A 97 -2.97 12.12 -0.67
N ALA A 98 -3.30 12.97 0.28
CA ALA A 98 -2.98 12.79 1.68
C ALA A 98 -4.24 12.76 2.55
N TYR A 99 -4.33 11.77 3.43
CA TYR A 99 -5.29 11.71 4.55
C TYR A 99 -4.61 12.10 5.87
N TYR A 100 -3.79 13.14 5.78
CA TYR A 100 -3.07 13.83 6.84
C TYR A 100 -2.80 15.26 6.37
N ILE A 101 -2.28 16.12 7.24
CA ILE A 101 -1.88 17.46 6.84
C ILE A 101 -0.56 17.36 6.07
N SER A 102 -0.57 17.70 4.78
CA SER A 102 0.58 17.61 3.88
C SER A 102 0.82 18.91 3.14
N ASP A 103 2.09 19.31 3.08
CA ASP A 103 2.57 20.40 2.23
C ASP A 103 2.95 19.91 0.81
N ILE A 104 3.06 18.61 0.62
CA ILE A 104 3.54 17.96 -0.62
C ILE A 104 2.38 17.53 -1.51
N PHE A 105 1.35 16.90 -0.92
CA PHE A 105 0.24 16.32 -1.65
C PHE A 105 -1.12 16.91 -1.29
N PRO A 106 -2.07 16.95 -2.25
CA PRO A 106 -3.41 17.47 -1.99
C PRO A 106 -4.17 16.56 -1.00
N THR A 107 -5.11 17.16 -0.29
CA THR A 107 -6.01 16.45 0.63
C THR A 107 -6.84 15.41 -0.11
N GLY A 108 -6.99 14.24 0.48
CA GLY A 108 -7.79 13.14 -0.03
C GLY A 108 -9.28 13.48 -0.12
N VAL A 109 -9.96 12.92 -1.12
CA VAL A 109 -11.35 13.31 -1.50
C VAL A 109 -12.40 13.09 -0.41
N TYR A 110 -12.17 12.21 0.54
CA TYR A 110 -13.11 11.93 1.64
C TYR A 110 -12.89 12.82 2.87
N LEU A 111 -11.78 13.55 2.93
CA LEU A 111 -11.49 14.51 4.01
C LEU A 111 -12.03 15.89 3.61
N ASN A 112 -13.20 16.21 4.07
CA ASN A 112 -13.91 17.46 3.74
C ASN A 112 -14.22 18.35 4.95
N ASN A 113 -13.50 18.15 6.05
CA ASN A 113 -13.64 18.90 7.30
C ASN A 113 -12.28 19.25 7.91
N ASP A 114 -12.27 20.20 8.84
CA ASP A 114 -11.08 20.77 9.45
C ASP A 114 -10.62 19.94 10.66
N TYR A 115 -10.08 18.74 10.42
CA TYR A 115 -9.40 17.95 11.44
C TYR A 115 -8.30 17.09 10.79
N ASP A 116 -7.33 16.68 11.57
CA ASP A 116 -6.26 15.79 11.14
C ASP A 116 -6.62 14.32 11.41
N PRO A 117 -6.98 13.54 10.36
CA PRO A 117 -7.41 12.16 10.55
C PRO A 117 -6.27 11.24 10.99
N LEU A 118 -5.03 11.46 10.52
CA LEU A 118 -3.91 10.62 10.89
C LEU A 118 -3.57 10.80 12.36
N GLN A 119 -3.53 12.04 12.86
CA GLN A 119 -3.30 12.30 14.28
C GLN A 119 -4.35 11.61 15.16
N ILE A 120 -5.63 11.69 14.77
CA ILE A 120 -6.72 11.03 15.51
C ILE A 120 -6.54 9.50 15.50
N MET A 121 -6.22 8.91 14.34
CA MET A 121 -6.02 7.46 14.22
C MET A 121 -4.83 6.98 15.06
N ILE A 122 -3.73 7.72 15.07
CA ILE A 122 -2.55 7.41 15.90
C ILE A 122 -2.90 7.44 17.39
N GLU A 123 -3.54 8.51 17.85
CA GLU A 123 -3.95 8.63 19.27
C GLU A 123 -4.84 7.48 19.72
N GLU A 124 -5.87 7.14 18.94
CA GLU A 124 -6.78 6.05 19.30
C GLU A 124 -6.08 4.67 19.22
N ALA A 125 -5.17 4.45 18.26
CA ALA A 125 -4.40 3.23 18.17
C ALA A 125 -3.42 3.08 19.35
N HIS A 126 -2.64 4.11 19.66
CA HIS A 126 -1.67 4.08 20.75
C HIS A 126 -2.33 3.95 22.13
N ASN A 127 -3.50 4.56 22.34
CA ASN A 127 -4.30 4.36 23.57
C ASN A 127 -4.67 2.88 23.81
N MET A 128 -4.66 2.07 22.74
CA MET A 128 -4.95 0.63 22.80
C MET A 128 -3.68 -0.23 22.68
N ASN A 129 -2.49 0.38 22.67
CA ASN A 129 -1.21 -0.28 22.35
C ASN A 129 -1.28 -1.04 21.01
N LEU A 130 -1.79 -0.40 19.96
CA LEU A 130 -1.66 -0.85 18.58
C LEU A 130 -0.48 -0.10 17.94
N SER A 131 0.36 -0.81 17.21
CA SER A 131 1.37 -0.22 16.34
C SER A 131 0.71 0.41 15.12
N VAL A 132 1.20 1.56 14.67
CA VAL A 132 0.67 2.30 13.51
C VAL A 132 1.73 2.40 12.43
N HIS A 133 1.48 1.74 11.29
CA HIS A 133 2.31 1.91 10.12
C HIS A 133 1.54 2.71 9.06
N ALA A 134 2.09 3.85 8.66
CA ALA A 134 1.50 4.64 7.59
C ALA A 134 1.68 3.92 6.24
N TRP A 135 0.56 3.60 5.60
CA TRP A 135 0.56 2.88 4.33
C TRP A 135 0.44 3.84 3.15
N LEU A 136 1.39 3.72 2.23
CA LEU A 136 1.50 4.54 1.02
C LEU A 136 1.42 3.66 -0.23
N ASN A 137 0.73 4.16 -1.27
CA ASN A 137 0.89 3.71 -2.65
C ASN A 137 1.86 4.65 -3.36
N PRO A 138 3.13 4.29 -3.52
CA PRO A 138 4.16 5.26 -3.89
C PRO A 138 4.02 5.85 -5.29
N LEU A 139 3.49 5.08 -6.26
CA LEU A 139 3.46 5.51 -7.67
C LEU A 139 2.07 5.87 -8.19
N ARG A 140 1.02 5.55 -7.47
CA ARG A 140 -0.36 5.75 -7.92
C ARG A 140 -0.81 7.19 -7.66
N CYS A 141 -1.26 7.89 -8.71
CA CYS A 141 -1.79 9.26 -8.59
C CYS A 141 -3.29 9.32 -8.89
N GLN A 142 -3.81 10.53 -9.00
CA GLN A 142 -5.22 10.81 -9.28
C GLN A 142 -5.65 10.36 -10.68
N THR A 143 -6.97 10.27 -10.90
CA THR A 143 -7.54 10.14 -12.23
C THR A 143 -7.26 11.39 -13.06
N VAL A 144 -7.37 11.26 -14.40
CA VAL A 144 -7.20 12.42 -15.31
C VAL A 144 -8.17 13.54 -14.95
N GLU A 145 -9.40 13.23 -14.58
CA GLU A 145 -10.41 14.21 -14.17
C GLU A 145 -10.03 14.93 -12.87
N GLN A 146 -9.60 14.20 -11.87
CA GLN A 146 -9.15 14.77 -10.59
C GLN A 146 -7.92 15.66 -10.79
N MET A 147 -6.93 15.19 -11.56
CA MET A 147 -5.70 15.94 -11.87
C MET A 147 -5.99 17.26 -12.61
N GLN A 148 -7.00 17.30 -13.51
CA GLN A 148 -7.40 18.53 -14.20
C GLN A 148 -7.88 19.62 -13.26
N ASN A 149 -8.51 19.25 -12.16
CA ASN A 149 -9.08 20.15 -11.14
C ASN A 149 -8.12 20.46 -9.97
N LEU A 150 -6.94 19.85 -9.96
CA LEU A 150 -5.94 20.06 -8.92
C LEU A 150 -5.30 21.45 -9.06
N SER A 151 -4.91 22.07 -7.91
CA SER A 151 -4.15 23.33 -7.92
C SER A 151 -2.77 23.13 -8.53
N SER A 152 -2.31 24.15 -9.29
CA SER A 152 -0.96 24.20 -9.83
C SER A 152 0.13 24.41 -8.76
N ASP A 153 -0.23 24.58 -7.50
CA ASP A 153 0.72 24.64 -6.38
C ASP A 153 1.38 23.28 -6.14
N PHE A 154 0.67 22.19 -6.44
CA PHE A 154 1.21 20.84 -6.28
C PHE A 154 2.13 20.43 -7.43
N ILE A 155 3.30 19.90 -7.08
CA ILE A 155 4.32 19.53 -8.06
C ILE A 155 3.83 18.46 -9.06
N ILE A 156 3.00 17.50 -8.62
CA ILE A 156 2.42 16.47 -9.50
C ILE A 156 1.52 17.07 -10.60
N LYS A 157 0.82 18.18 -10.28
CA LYS A 157 0.03 18.94 -11.27
C LYS A 157 0.93 19.66 -12.25
N GLN A 158 2.01 20.28 -11.77
CA GLN A 158 2.98 20.96 -12.65
C GLN A 158 3.64 19.97 -13.63
N TRP A 159 3.96 18.76 -13.15
CA TRP A 159 4.49 17.70 -14.00
C TRP A 159 3.46 17.22 -15.03
N ALA A 160 2.21 17.02 -14.61
CA ALA A 160 1.12 16.56 -15.49
C ALA A 160 0.74 17.60 -16.57
N ASP A 161 0.91 18.90 -16.29
CA ASP A 161 0.61 19.99 -17.24
C ASP A 161 1.77 20.26 -18.22
N ASN A 162 2.96 19.74 -17.98
CA ASN A 162 4.11 19.92 -18.84
C ASN A 162 4.26 18.72 -19.80
N PRO A 163 3.96 18.86 -21.11
CA PRO A 163 4.00 17.76 -22.08
C PRO A 163 5.41 17.20 -22.34
N GLU A 164 6.47 17.91 -21.94
CA GLU A 164 7.85 17.45 -22.03
C GLU A 164 8.32 16.72 -20.76
N CYS A 165 7.46 16.67 -19.73
CA CYS A 165 7.76 16.01 -18.48
C CYS A 165 7.24 14.57 -18.52
N HIS A 166 8.12 13.60 -18.26
CA HIS A 166 7.82 12.18 -18.21
C HIS A 166 7.87 11.59 -16.78
N PHE A 167 7.80 12.46 -15.77
CA PHE A 167 7.77 12.03 -14.36
C PHE A 167 6.41 11.46 -13.97
N VAL A 168 5.36 11.82 -14.70
CA VAL A 168 4.01 11.28 -14.57
C VAL A 168 3.47 10.88 -15.94
N GLU A 169 2.87 9.69 -16.00
CA GLU A 169 2.31 9.13 -17.23
C GLU A 169 0.88 8.62 -17.00
N ILE A 170 0.08 8.59 -18.07
CA ILE A 170 -1.31 8.15 -17.99
C ILE A 170 -1.41 6.67 -18.38
N VAL A 171 -1.97 5.87 -17.45
CA VAL A 171 -2.33 4.48 -17.71
C VAL A 171 -3.81 4.28 -17.36
N ASN A 172 -4.61 3.84 -18.33
CA ASN A 172 -6.03 3.53 -18.14
C ASN A 172 -6.84 4.66 -17.47
N GLY A 173 -6.59 5.92 -17.84
CA GLY A 173 -7.33 7.09 -17.34
C GLY A 173 -6.90 7.59 -15.96
N ARG A 174 -5.75 7.15 -15.47
CA ARG A 174 -5.14 7.57 -14.21
C ARG A 174 -3.69 7.93 -14.43
N TYR A 175 -3.20 8.93 -13.71
CA TYR A 175 -1.78 9.25 -13.65
C TYR A 175 -1.03 8.29 -12.72
N TYR A 176 0.20 8.00 -13.09
CA TYR A 176 1.17 7.25 -12.29
C TYR A 176 2.52 7.94 -12.35
N LEU A 177 3.22 7.98 -11.23
CA LEU A 177 4.59 8.44 -11.14
C LEU A 177 5.52 7.41 -11.79
N ASN A 178 6.55 7.89 -12.49
CA ASN A 178 7.52 7.05 -13.19
C ASN A 178 8.79 6.89 -12.33
N PRO A 179 9.05 5.72 -11.74
CA PRO A 179 10.17 5.52 -10.84
C PRO A 179 11.55 5.53 -11.52
N ALA A 180 11.59 5.69 -12.84
CA ALA A 180 12.84 5.84 -13.58
C ALA A 180 13.55 7.17 -13.31
N TYR A 181 12.86 8.13 -12.69
CA TYR A 181 13.38 9.48 -12.43
C TYR A 181 13.66 9.70 -10.95
N ASP A 182 14.83 10.26 -10.66
CA ASP A 182 15.25 10.57 -9.28
C ASP A 182 14.33 11.59 -8.60
N GLU A 183 13.77 12.51 -9.36
CA GLU A 183 12.79 13.50 -8.87
C GLU A 183 11.53 12.82 -8.32
N VAL A 184 11.09 11.73 -8.94
CA VAL A 184 9.96 10.94 -8.46
C VAL A 184 10.33 10.17 -7.20
N ILE A 185 11.50 9.53 -7.17
CA ILE A 185 11.99 8.80 -6.00
C ILE A 185 12.13 9.75 -4.80
N ASN A 186 12.70 10.94 -5.03
CA ASN A 186 12.85 11.96 -4.00
C ASN A 186 11.49 12.45 -3.49
N LEU A 187 10.52 12.74 -4.37
CA LEU A 187 9.17 13.16 -3.97
C LEU A 187 8.50 12.15 -3.03
N ILE A 188 8.63 10.85 -3.31
CA ILE A 188 8.04 9.81 -2.47
C ILE A 188 8.81 9.63 -1.16
N SER A 189 10.13 9.79 -1.19
CA SER A 189 10.95 9.79 0.04
C SER A 189 10.63 11.00 0.92
N ASP A 190 10.44 12.18 0.33
CA ASP A 190 10.03 13.42 1.03
C ASP A 190 8.62 13.26 1.64
N CYS A 191 7.71 12.56 0.97
CA CYS A 191 6.39 12.21 1.52
C CYS A 191 6.51 11.32 2.76
N ALA A 192 7.37 10.31 2.74
CA ALA A 192 7.61 9.46 3.91
C ALA A 192 8.28 10.25 5.04
N GLU A 193 9.26 11.11 4.72
CA GLU A 193 9.93 12.00 5.68
C GLU A 193 8.91 12.96 6.32
N GLU A 194 8.03 13.61 5.54
CA GLU A 194 6.97 14.50 6.03
C GLU A 194 6.07 13.81 7.07
N ILE A 195 5.64 12.56 6.78
CA ILE A 195 4.84 11.78 7.74
C ILE A 195 5.63 11.50 9.02
N ILE A 196 6.86 11.04 8.90
CA ILE A 196 7.70 10.68 10.04
C ILE A 196 8.04 11.89 10.90
N GLU A 197 8.29 13.05 10.28
CA GLU A 197 8.63 14.28 11.00
C GLU A 197 7.44 14.94 11.70
N ASN A 198 6.21 14.67 11.24
CA ASN A 198 5.02 15.33 11.74
C ASN A 198 4.09 14.44 12.56
N TYR A 199 4.30 13.11 12.57
CA TYR A 199 3.41 12.15 13.23
C TYR A 199 4.18 11.06 13.96
N ASP A 200 3.67 10.66 15.11
CA ASP A 200 4.21 9.57 15.93
C ASP A 200 3.84 8.19 15.35
N VAL A 201 4.16 7.94 14.08
CA VAL A 201 3.99 6.63 13.46
C VAL A 201 5.08 5.65 13.94
N ASP A 202 4.78 4.35 13.94
CA ASP A 202 5.71 3.30 14.36
C ASP A 202 6.47 2.70 13.18
N GLY A 203 5.99 2.95 11.96
CA GLY A 203 6.61 2.49 10.73
C GLY A 203 5.96 3.06 9.47
N ILE A 204 6.60 2.78 8.34
CA ILE A 204 6.07 3.05 6.99
C ILE A 204 5.83 1.72 6.29
N HIS A 205 4.75 1.62 5.54
CA HIS A 205 4.33 0.44 4.79
C HIS A 205 3.98 0.80 3.36
N ILE A 206 4.45 0.02 2.38
CA ILE A 206 4.02 0.12 0.99
C ILE A 206 3.41 -1.19 0.51
N ASP A 207 2.54 -1.13 -0.48
CA ASP A 207 1.88 -2.30 -1.05
C ASP A 207 2.44 -2.73 -2.42
N ASP A 208 1.63 -3.43 -3.23
CA ASP A 208 2.00 -4.00 -4.52
C ASP A 208 1.80 -3.06 -5.72
N TYR A 209 1.58 -1.76 -5.50
CA TYR A 209 1.41 -0.79 -6.57
C TYR A 209 2.76 -0.22 -7.05
N PHE A 210 3.58 -1.07 -7.69
CA PHE A 210 4.83 -0.68 -8.37
C PHE A 210 4.54 -0.23 -9.81
N TYR A 211 5.10 -0.87 -10.84
CA TYR A 211 4.79 -0.48 -12.21
C TYR A 211 3.32 -0.73 -12.57
N PRO A 212 2.62 0.26 -13.14
CA PRO A 212 1.18 0.16 -13.43
C PRO A 212 0.88 -0.63 -14.71
N THR A 213 1.88 -0.91 -15.54
CA THR A 213 1.75 -1.53 -16.85
C THR A 213 3.04 -2.19 -17.32
N THR A 214 2.91 -3.17 -18.20
CA THR A 214 4.02 -3.80 -18.91
C THR A 214 4.30 -3.14 -20.27
N GLU A 215 3.47 -2.18 -20.70
CA GLU A 215 3.64 -1.47 -21.97
C GLU A 215 4.96 -0.66 -21.98
N GLU A 216 5.73 -0.81 -23.06
CA GLU A 216 7.03 -0.14 -23.21
C GLU A 216 6.91 1.39 -23.28
N SER A 217 5.75 1.89 -23.74
CA SER A 217 5.51 3.33 -23.89
C SER A 217 5.51 4.10 -22.57
N PHE A 218 5.28 3.42 -21.43
CA PHE A 218 5.18 4.07 -20.12
C PHE A 218 6.46 4.82 -19.74
N ASP A 219 7.62 4.23 -19.98
CA ASP A 219 8.91 4.76 -19.59
C ASP A 219 9.94 4.79 -20.76
N TYR A 220 9.44 4.71 -21.99
CA TYR A 220 10.26 4.65 -23.21
C TYR A 220 11.31 5.75 -23.27
N THR A 221 10.97 6.99 -22.94
CA THR A 221 11.89 8.15 -22.98
C THR A 221 13.06 7.94 -22.02
N ALA A 222 12.80 7.52 -20.80
CA ALA A 222 13.85 7.26 -19.80
C ALA A 222 14.69 6.03 -20.17
N PHE A 223 14.02 4.94 -20.59
CA PHE A 223 14.72 3.71 -20.99
C PHE A 223 15.64 3.94 -22.19
N SER A 224 15.16 4.66 -23.22
CA SER A 224 15.95 4.97 -24.43
C SER A 224 17.16 5.87 -24.15
N ALA A 225 17.14 6.62 -23.06
CA ALA A 225 18.26 7.45 -22.61
C ALA A 225 19.22 6.71 -21.68
N SER A 226 18.87 5.49 -21.26
CA SER A 226 19.72 4.65 -20.40
C SER A 226 20.73 3.85 -21.23
N ASP A 227 21.72 3.27 -20.54
CA ASP A 227 22.69 2.36 -21.15
C ASP A 227 22.21 0.88 -21.12
N SER A 228 20.96 0.62 -20.67
CA SER A 228 20.42 -0.74 -20.57
C SER A 228 19.82 -1.21 -21.89
N ASP A 229 19.99 -2.50 -22.19
CA ASP A 229 19.36 -3.19 -23.32
C ASP A 229 18.24 -4.16 -22.85
N ASN A 230 18.00 -4.29 -21.53
CA ASN A 230 16.98 -5.14 -20.94
C ASN A 230 15.96 -4.31 -20.14
N LEU A 231 14.80 -4.06 -20.72
CA LEU A 231 13.74 -3.25 -20.10
C LEU A 231 13.26 -3.83 -18.75
N SER A 232 13.11 -5.15 -18.65
CA SER A 232 12.64 -5.81 -17.42
C SER A 232 13.62 -5.63 -16.26
N GLU A 233 14.90 -5.89 -16.50
CA GLU A 233 15.95 -5.71 -15.48
C GLU A 233 16.09 -4.23 -15.10
N TRP A 234 16.00 -3.33 -16.07
CA TRP A 234 16.08 -1.89 -15.83
C TRP A 234 14.90 -1.38 -14.99
N ARG A 235 13.66 -1.82 -15.27
CA ARG A 235 12.47 -1.49 -14.46
C ARG A 235 12.60 -2.05 -13.04
N MET A 236 13.10 -3.27 -12.90
CA MET A 236 13.33 -3.90 -11.61
C MET A 236 14.36 -3.13 -10.77
N ALA A 237 15.43 -2.64 -11.42
CA ALA A 237 16.42 -1.78 -10.78
C ALA A 237 15.82 -0.44 -10.31
N ASN A 238 14.90 0.15 -11.08
CA ASN A 238 14.20 1.38 -10.69
C ASN A 238 13.27 1.15 -9.49
N CYS A 239 12.51 0.05 -9.46
CA CYS A 239 11.71 -0.32 -8.29
C CYS A 239 12.59 -0.55 -7.06
N THR A 240 13.68 -1.28 -7.21
CA THR A 240 14.63 -1.54 -6.12
C THR A 240 15.26 -0.25 -5.60
N LYS A 241 15.56 0.71 -6.48
CA LYS A 241 16.07 2.02 -6.09
C LYS A 241 15.06 2.81 -5.27
N LEU A 242 13.77 2.80 -5.65
CA LEU A 242 12.68 3.42 -4.89
C LEU A 242 12.55 2.77 -3.50
N VAL A 243 12.49 1.44 -3.43
CA VAL A 243 12.42 0.69 -2.18
C VAL A 243 13.60 1.00 -1.26
N LYS A 244 14.82 1.01 -1.82
CA LYS A 244 16.04 1.33 -1.07
C LYS A 244 16.02 2.77 -0.53
N SER A 245 15.55 3.74 -1.32
CA SER A 245 15.43 5.14 -0.89
C SER A 245 14.45 5.30 0.27
N LEU A 246 13.28 4.64 0.19
CA LEU A 246 12.31 4.63 1.27
C LEU A 246 12.86 3.96 2.54
N TYR A 247 13.50 2.80 2.40
CA TYR A 247 14.15 2.13 3.52
C TYR A 247 15.15 3.05 4.21
N ASP A 248 16.07 3.66 3.45
CA ASP A 248 17.09 4.56 3.99
C ASP A 248 16.48 5.78 4.69
N THR A 249 15.40 6.33 4.15
CA THR A 249 14.65 7.44 4.76
C THR A 249 14.07 7.02 6.11
N VAL A 250 13.35 5.91 6.16
CA VAL A 250 12.71 5.41 7.38
C VAL A 250 13.74 5.05 8.46
N LYS A 251 14.84 4.40 8.05
CA LYS A 251 15.90 3.97 8.99
C LYS A 251 16.68 5.11 9.64
N LYS A 252 16.80 6.28 9.00
CA LYS A 252 17.38 7.49 9.62
C LYS A 252 16.66 7.88 10.91
N HIS A 253 15.37 7.61 11.00
CA HIS A 253 14.51 7.93 12.15
C HIS A 253 14.34 6.76 13.12
N GLY A 254 14.98 5.60 12.84
CA GLY A 254 14.92 4.41 13.70
C GLY A 254 13.58 3.67 13.66
N LEU A 255 12.74 3.95 12.67
CA LEU A 255 11.46 3.29 12.44
C LEU A 255 11.62 2.00 11.61
N VAL A 256 10.53 1.25 11.46
CA VAL A 256 10.48 0.05 10.62
C VAL A 256 9.84 0.35 9.27
N PHE A 257 10.34 -0.32 8.23
CA PHE A 257 9.81 -0.24 6.87
C PHE A 257 9.35 -1.60 6.38
N GLY A 258 8.12 -1.68 5.89
CA GLY A 258 7.53 -2.90 5.38
C GLY A 258 7.01 -2.80 3.97
N ILE A 259 7.00 -3.92 3.28
CA ILE A 259 6.53 -4.05 1.89
C ILE A 259 5.49 -5.16 1.82
N SER A 260 4.36 -4.90 1.14
CA SER A 260 3.31 -5.90 0.91
C SER A 260 3.16 -6.19 -0.59
N PRO A 261 4.03 -7.07 -1.16
CA PRO A 261 3.97 -7.45 -2.57
C PRO A 261 2.82 -8.41 -2.85
N GLN A 262 2.59 -8.71 -4.14
CA GLN A 262 1.65 -9.76 -4.53
C GLN A 262 2.11 -11.12 -3.99
N GLY A 263 1.15 -11.94 -3.54
CA GLY A 263 1.44 -13.30 -3.06
C GLY A 263 2.03 -14.22 -4.14
N ASN A 264 1.66 -14.01 -5.42
CA ASN A 264 2.23 -14.73 -6.54
C ASN A 264 3.63 -14.16 -6.88
N ILE A 265 4.67 -14.88 -6.55
CA ILE A 265 6.07 -14.46 -6.76
C ILE A 265 6.34 -14.15 -8.24
N SER A 266 5.88 -14.99 -9.17
CA SER A 266 6.09 -14.77 -10.61
C SER A 266 5.44 -13.49 -11.12
N SER A 267 4.30 -13.09 -10.54
CA SER A 267 3.62 -11.84 -10.92
C SER A 267 4.40 -10.60 -10.48
N ASN A 268 5.09 -10.66 -9.34
CA ASN A 268 5.95 -9.57 -8.90
C ASN A 268 7.04 -9.25 -9.96
N TYR A 269 7.67 -10.28 -10.51
CA TYR A 269 8.69 -10.11 -11.55
C TYR A 269 8.11 -9.70 -12.91
N SER A 270 7.03 -10.37 -13.35
CA SER A 270 6.55 -10.25 -14.72
C SER A 270 5.64 -9.04 -14.98
N THR A 271 5.00 -8.52 -13.94
CA THR A 271 4.02 -7.43 -14.08
C THR A 271 4.34 -6.21 -13.23
N GLN A 272 4.96 -6.38 -12.08
CA GLN A 272 5.26 -5.30 -11.14
C GLN A 272 6.73 -4.88 -11.16
N TYR A 273 7.61 -5.69 -11.75
CA TYR A 273 9.06 -5.50 -11.75
C TYR A 273 9.63 -5.32 -10.33
N ALA A 274 9.08 -6.08 -9.39
CA ALA A 274 9.45 -6.07 -7.99
C ALA A 274 10.37 -7.26 -7.68
N ASP A 275 11.60 -6.99 -7.24
CA ASP A 275 12.60 -8.01 -6.92
C ASP A 275 12.44 -8.50 -5.49
N VAL A 276 11.34 -9.23 -5.27
CA VAL A 276 10.97 -9.72 -3.93
C VAL A 276 11.96 -10.70 -3.33
N ASN A 277 12.72 -11.43 -4.17
CA ASN A 277 13.80 -12.29 -3.66
C ASN A 277 14.91 -11.45 -3.04
N LEU A 278 15.39 -10.43 -3.75
CA LEU A 278 16.41 -9.51 -3.24
C LEU A 278 15.94 -8.83 -1.95
N TRP A 279 14.70 -8.30 -1.95
CA TRP A 279 14.18 -7.53 -0.81
C TRP A 279 13.91 -8.40 0.43
N GLY A 280 13.56 -9.69 0.23
CA GLY A 280 13.29 -10.62 1.32
C GLY A 280 14.52 -11.37 1.83
N SER A 281 15.59 -11.50 1.02
CA SER A 281 16.76 -12.28 1.39
C SER A 281 17.98 -11.46 1.81
N GLU A 282 18.00 -10.15 1.50
CA GLU A 282 19.14 -9.28 1.76
C GLU A 282 18.75 -8.10 2.67
N ASP A 283 19.64 -7.71 3.57
CA ASP A 283 19.45 -6.54 4.42
C ASP A 283 19.43 -5.23 3.63
N GLY A 284 18.68 -4.25 4.12
CA GLY A 284 18.73 -2.89 3.59
C GLY A 284 17.63 -2.54 2.60
N TYR A 285 16.60 -3.37 2.47
CA TYR A 285 15.43 -3.11 1.62
C TYR A 285 14.12 -3.04 2.39
N CYS A 286 13.91 -3.89 3.39
CA CYS A 286 12.79 -3.81 4.31
C CYS A 286 13.12 -4.49 5.65
N ASP A 287 12.37 -4.16 6.70
CA ASP A 287 12.43 -4.84 7.99
C ASP A 287 11.44 -6.01 8.06
N TYR A 288 10.35 -5.94 7.26
CA TYR A 288 9.38 -7.00 7.14
C TYR A 288 8.72 -7.01 5.76
N ILE A 289 8.29 -8.19 5.32
CA ILE A 289 7.59 -8.38 4.04
C ILE A 289 6.25 -9.08 4.31
N VAL A 290 5.17 -8.58 3.63
CA VAL A 290 3.79 -9.05 3.83
C VAL A 290 3.20 -9.51 2.51
N PRO A 291 3.61 -10.67 1.96
CA PRO A 291 3.03 -11.16 0.71
C PRO A 291 1.52 -11.34 0.84
N GLN A 292 0.77 -10.81 -0.13
CA GLN A 292 -0.69 -10.89 -0.20
C GLN A 292 -1.13 -12.27 -0.68
N ILE A 293 -1.02 -13.31 0.19
CA ILE A 293 -1.41 -14.69 -0.11
C ILE A 293 -2.93 -14.83 0.02
N TYR A 294 -3.67 -14.10 -0.82
CA TYR A 294 -5.14 -14.10 -0.85
C TYR A 294 -5.69 -15.29 -1.64
N PHE A 295 -5.11 -16.47 -1.42
CA PHE A 295 -5.41 -17.71 -2.13
C PHE A 295 -6.03 -18.75 -1.21
N GLY A 296 -6.95 -19.55 -1.74
CA GLY A 296 -7.47 -20.72 -1.04
C GLY A 296 -6.51 -21.90 -1.14
N PHE A 297 -6.80 -22.96 -0.40
CA PHE A 297 -6.00 -24.21 -0.41
C PHE A 297 -6.09 -24.94 -1.77
N LYS A 298 -7.21 -24.75 -2.49
CA LYS A 298 -7.49 -25.38 -3.77
C LYS A 298 -7.26 -24.48 -4.98
N ASN A 299 -6.64 -23.33 -4.79
CA ASN A 299 -6.26 -22.46 -5.91
C ASN A 299 -5.29 -23.22 -6.82
N GLU A 300 -5.60 -23.29 -8.13
CA GLU A 300 -4.85 -24.14 -9.08
C GLU A 300 -3.50 -23.55 -9.48
N THR A 301 -3.31 -22.22 -9.31
CA THR A 301 -2.09 -21.52 -9.69
C THR A 301 -1.17 -21.30 -8.50
N CYS A 302 -1.73 -20.80 -7.39
CA CYS A 302 -1.01 -20.46 -6.17
C CYS A 302 -1.79 -21.01 -4.97
N PRO A 303 -1.77 -22.33 -4.71
CA PRO A 303 -2.40 -22.88 -3.52
C PRO A 303 -1.72 -22.36 -2.26
N PHE A 304 -2.50 -22.08 -1.22
CA PHE A 304 -2.04 -21.36 -0.03
C PHE A 304 -0.76 -21.93 0.60
N VAL A 305 -0.73 -23.22 0.90
CA VAL A 305 0.41 -23.83 1.62
C VAL A 305 1.70 -23.82 0.80
N PRO A 306 1.72 -24.30 -0.47
CA PRO A 306 2.94 -24.19 -1.28
C PRO A 306 3.42 -22.74 -1.48
N THR A 307 2.50 -21.80 -1.61
CA THR A 307 2.88 -20.39 -1.76
C THR A 307 3.49 -19.83 -0.46
N LEU A 308 2.97 -20.22 0.71
CA LEU A 308 3.58 -19.90 2.00
C LEU A 308 5.02 -20.45 2.09
N GLU A 309 5.22 -21.72 1.76
CA GLU A 309 6.52 -22.38 1.77
C GLU A 309 7.55 -21.69 0.85
N GLU A 310 7.11 -21.24 -0.34
CA GLU A 310 7.96 -20.45 -1.26
C GLU A 310 8.41 -19.11 -0.64
N TRP A 311 7.52 -18.42 0.09
CA TRP A 311 7.86 -17.17 0.77
C TRP A 311 8.76 -17.40 2.00
N GLU A 312 8.57 -18.48 2.75
CA GLU A 312 9.49 -18.87 3.83
C GLU A 312 10.90 -19.14 3.30
N GLU A 313 11.03 -19.74 2.11
CA GLU A 313 12.34 -19.97 1.45
C GLU A 313 13.02 -18.63 1.09
N ILE A 314 12.27 -17.65 0.59
CA ILE A 314 12.80 -16.33 0.22
C ILE A 314 13.46 -15.63 1.42
N VAL A 315 12.80 -15.62 2.58
CA VAL A 315 13.31 -14.91 3.77
C VAL A 315 14.27 -15.77 4.60
N SER A 316 14.47 -17.02 4.23
CA SER A 316 15.29 -17.97 4.98
C SER A 316 16.74 -17.49 5.12
N GLY A 317 17.16 -17.23 6.35
CA GLY A 317 18.52 -16.80 6.66
C GLY A 317 18.75 -15.29 6.61
N SER A 318 17.71 -14.50 6.34
CA SER A 318 17.72 -13.03 6.51
C SER A 318 17.14 -12.63 7.85
N ASP A 319 17.30 -11.35 8.22
CA ASP A 319 16.64 -10.74 9.39
C ASP A 319 15.27 -10.12 9.03
N VAL A 320 14.80 -10.27 7.77
CA VAL A 320 13.50 -9.77 7.30
C VAL A 320 12.37 -10.62 7.87
N LYS A 321 11.45 -10.01 8.60
CA LYS A 321 10.28 -10.70 9.14
C LYS A 321 9.27 -11.04 8.05
N LEU A 322 8.74 -12.25 8.07
CA LEU A 322 7.67 -12.72 7.16
C LEU A 322 6.32 -12.64 7.84
N ILE A 323 5.43 -11.79 7.31
CA ILE A 323 4.06 -11.64 7.79
C ILE A 323 3.11 -12.07 6.67
N ILE A 324 2.22 -13.01 6.90
CA ILE A 324 1.37 -13.55 5.83
C ILE A 324 0.09 -12.74 5.66
N GLY A 325 -0.09 -12.11 4.51
CA GLY A 325 -1.32 -11.40 4.15
C GLY A 325 -2.46 -12.36 3.81
N LEU A 326 -3.59 -12.25 4.51
CA LEU A 326 -4.77 -13.10 4.38
C LEU A 326 -5.97 -12.28 3.88
N GLY A 327 -6.62 -12.76 2.81
CA GLY A 327 -7.74 -12.07 2.16
C GLY A 327 -9.09 -12.40 2.77
N ALA A 328 -9.39 -11.89 3.97
CA ALA A 328 -10.67 -12.15 4.65
C ALA A 328 -11.90 -11.62 3.89
N TYR A 329 -11.71 -10.61 3.04
CA TYR A 329 -12.77 -10.08 2.18
C TYR A 329 -13.37 -11.10 1.20
N LYS A 330 -12.66 -12.21 0.92
CA LYS A 330 -13.13 -13.28 0.03
C LYS A 330 -14.17 -14.22 0.67
N LEU A 331 -14.30 -14.19 2.01
CA LEU A 331 -15.27 -15.03 2.70
C LEU A 331 -16.69 -14.85 2.14
N GLY A 332 -17.34 -15.97 1.80
CA GLY A 332 -18.68 -15.98 1.23
C GLY A 332 -18.76 -15.57 -0.24
N GLN A 333 -17.63 -15.46 -0.95
CA GLN A 333 -17.57 -15.10 -2.37
C GLN A 333 -16.96 -16.22 -3.21
N ALA A 334 -17.33 -16.31 -4.50
CA ALA A 334 -16.66 -17.17 -5.44
C ALA A 334 -15.34 -16.53 -5.89
N ASP A 335 -14.26 -17.32 -5.95
CA ASP A 335 -12.96 -16.88 -6.48
C ASP A 335 -12.77 -17.40 -7.90
N ILE A 336 -13.28 -16.69 -8.88
CA ILE A 336 -13.23 -17.07 -10.30
C ILE A 336 -11.80 -17.22 -10.86
N TRP A 337 -10.80 -16.76 -10.12
CA TRP A 337 -9.39 -16.83 -10.49
C TRP A 337 -8.68 -18.05 -9.90
N ALA A 338 -9.35 -18.78 -8.99
CA ALA A 338 -8.78 -19.94 -8.31
C ALA A 338 -8.75 -21.23 -9.17
N GLY A 339 -9.32 -21.19 -10.38
CA GLY A 339 -9.54 -22.38 -11.20
C GLY A 339 -10.76 -23.19 -10.73
N ILE A 340 -11.10 -24.27 -11.47
CA ILE A 340 -12.33 -25.04 -11.25
C ILE A 340 -12.37 -25.63 -9.82
N SER A 341 -11.23 -26.10 -9.32
CA SER A 341 -11.13 -26.74 -8.01
C SER A 341 -11.26 -25.76 -6.84
N GLY A 342 -10.85 -24.51 -7.03
CA GLY A 342 -10.81 -23.48 -6.00
C GLY A 342 -11.94 -22.46 -6.04
N GLU A 343 -12.69 -22.38 -7.15
CA GLU A 343 -13.69 -21.33 -7.40
C GLU A 343 -14.69 -21.14 -6.24
N ASN A 344 -15.19 -22.22 -5.67
CA ASN A 344 -16.22 -22.19 -4.63
C ASN A 344 -15.68 -22.38 -3.21
N GLU A 345 -14.36 -22.49 -3.03
CA GLU A 345 -13.78 -22.84 -1.73
C GLU A 345 -14.14 -21.84 -0.63
N TRP A 346 -14.09 -20.53 -0.93
CA TRP A 346 -14.42 -19.46 0.00
C TRP A 346 -15.93 -19.35 0.32
N LEU A 347 -16.79 -19.89 -0.56
CA LEU A 347 -18.23 -20.03 -0.33
C LEU A 347 -18.55 -21.24 0.57
N GLU A 348 -17.85 -22.36 0.35
CA GLU A 348 -18.12 -23.64 0.98
C GLU A 348 -17.40 -23.80 2.33
N ASN A 349 -16.29 -23.07 2.55
CA ASN A 349 -15.48 -23.16 3.76
C ASN A 349 -15.46 -21.82 4.52
N PRO A 350 -16.45 -21.55 5.40
CA PRO A 350 -16.50 -20.32 6.18
C PRO A 350 -15.38 -20.21 7.22
N ASP A 351 -14.66 -21.30 7.50
CA ASP A 351 -13.57 -21.38 8.48
C ASP A 351 -12.17 -21.26 7.85
N ILE A 352 -12.10 -20.99 6.55
CA ILE A 352 -10.84 -21.01 5.78
C ILE A 352 -9.77 -20.05 6.36
N ILE A 353 -10.16 -18.88 6.82
CA ILE A 353 -9.23 -17.91 7.42
C ILE A 353 -8.64 -18.46 8.72
N ASN A 354 -9.45 -19.06 9.60
CA ASN A 354 -8.94 -19.65 10.85
C ASN A 354 -7.99 -20.81 10.56
N GLN A 355 -8.28 -21.62 9.54
CA GLN A 355 -7.40 -22.70 9.10
C GLN A 355 -6.07 -22.15 8.55
N GLN A 356 -6.10 -21.06 7.80
CA GLN A 356 -4.91 -20.38 7.31
C GLN A 356 -4.08 -19.79 8.46
N ILE A 357 -4.72 -19.14 9.43
CA ILE A 357 -4.06 -18.61 10.63
C ILE A 357 -3.38 -19.75 11.40
N GLU A 358 -4.07 -20.88 11.64
CA GLU A 358 -3.48 -22.03 12.34
C GLU A 358 -2.23 -22.56 11.61
N ILE A 359 -2.23 -22.57 10.29
CA ILE A 359 -1.06 -22.99 9.50
C ILE A 359 0.07 -21.98 9.67
N VAL A 360 -0.20 -20.67 9.56
CA VAL A 360 0.79 -19.62 9.72
C VAL A 360 1.40 -19.64 11.13
N GLU A 361 0.60 -19.80 12.18
CA GLU A 361 1.07 -19.91 13.56
C GLU A 361 1.96 -21.14 13.83
N ASN A 362 1.87 -22.17 12.98
CA ASN A 362 2.71 -23.38 13.04
C ASN A 362 3.85 -23.36 12.00
N SER A 363 4.02 -22.30 11.25
CA SER A 363 5.07 -22.10 10.25
C SER A 363 6.25 -21.30 10.82
N SER A 364 7.20 -20.92 9.96
CA SER A 364 8.32 -20.03 10.35
C SER A 364 7.98 -18.54 10.21
N ALA A 365 6.76 -18.18 9.81
CA ALA A 365 6.35 -16.79 9.67
C ALA A 365 6.25 -16.07 11.03
N ASP A 366 6.55 -14.77 11.03
CA ASP A 366 6.52 -13.91 12.23
C ASP A 366 5.14 -13.32 12.52
N GLY A 367 4.11 -13.75 11.80
CA GLY A 367 2.74 -13.31 12.01
C GLY A 367 1.89 -13.33 10.74
N TYR A 368 0.73 -12.67 10.84
CA TYR A 368 -0.19 -12.54 9.71
C TYR A 368 -0.86 -11.17 9.71
N ALA A 369 -1.45 -10.79 8.57
CA ALA A 369 -2.22 -9.58 8.45
C ALA A 369 -3.55 -9.84 7.72
N LEU A 370 -4.64 -9.23 8.18
CA LEU A 370 -5.98 -9.41 7.64
C LEU A 370 -6.38 -8.24 6.75
N TYR A 371 -6.92 -8.57 5.58
CA TYR A 371 -7.55 -7.61 4.67
C TYR A 371 -9.03 -7.98 4.50
N TYR A 372 -9.94 -7.07 4.96
CA TYR A 372 -11.39 -7.25 4.92
C TYR A 372 -12.05 -6.49 3.79
#